data_bac4967e74633560bc5c948d3416753c
#
_entry.id   bac4967e74633560bc5c948d3416753c
#
_cell.length_a   1.000
_cell.length_b   1.000
_cell.length_c   1.000
_cell.angle_alpha   90.00
_cell.angle_beta   90.00
_cell.angle_gamma   90.00
#
_symmetry.space_group_name_H-M   'P 1'
#
loop_
_entity.id
_entity.type
_entity.pdbx_description
1 polymer ?
#
loop_
_entity_poly.entity_id
_entity_poly.type
_entity_poly.pdbx_seq_one_letter_code
_entity_poly.pdbx_strand_id
1 'polypeptide(L)'
;MEQIKVAFVGIGGYGGTVLQEIFEKSLQGFEIVSVVDPYADRSICYDAVCKMGVPQYNSMEEMYKEGILPELVVIATPIQYHTEQILCALEHGANVLCEKPVTGDKEDIAILEEMQKKSGKFVAIGYQWSYSCPIQKLKKDIMAGKYGQAKFLKGLVFWPRNKSYFKRSTGWAGKIYASNGKKICDSIVNNATAHYIHNMLYLLGKDTDSSMAAKDVKATLLRVNDIETFDTATVRFHFENGAEGLLVVSHSTKSTVEPQFEYAFEKGKIVYDAESADIRGILNDGQTVEYGDPFSEGAANKFYRCLDSIRRKEKNVLCGIEAAKEQVYFVDKLHAFNSIKNVKKEKVQLVDDFLVVDGLDIALQECYRDNKLLEETDYFKEIIE
;
A
#
# COMPACT_ATOMS: atom_id res chain seq x y z
N MET A 1 28.91 17.15 5.67
CA MET A 1 27.83 17.22 4.65
C MET A 1 26.68 18.01 5.27
N GLU A 2 26.07 18.90 4.53
CA GLU A 2 24.88 19.63 4.96
C GLU A 2 23.76 18.64 5.28
N GLN A 3 23.05 18.86 6.38
CA GLN A 3 21.95 17.98 6.80
C GLN A 3 20.72 18.29 5.96
N ILE A 4 20.04 17.25 5.46
CA ILE A 4 18.78 17.42 4.73
C ILE A 4 17.69 17.81 5.72
N LYS A 5 17.01 18.93 5.47
CA LYS A 5 15.89 19.40 6.30
C LYS A 5 14.62 18.62 6.00
N VAL A 6 14.02 18.04 7.05
CA VAL A 6 12.86 17.14 6.93
C VAL A 6 11.72 17.65 7.79
N ALA A 7 10.52 17.69 7.23
CA ALA A 7 9.27 17.88 7.98
C ALA A 7 8.45 16.59 7.99
N PHE A 8 7.85 16.26 9.14
CA PHE A 8 6.91 15.14 9.29
C PHE A 8 5.48 15.68 9.42
N VAL A 9 4.58 15.20 8.56
CA VAL A 9 3.17 15.58 8.52
C VAL A 9 2.33 14.35 8.85
N GLY A 10 1.68 14.36 10.03
CA GLY A 10 1.00 13.20 10.59
C GLY A 10 1.96 12.27 11.31
N ILE A 11 2.08 12.41 12.62
CA ILE A 11 2.91 11.55 13.49
C ILE A 11 2.10 10.62 14.38
N GLY A 12 0.77 10.64 14.25
CA GLY A 12 -0.11 9.64 14.82
C GLY A 12 -0.01 8.30 14.06
N GLY A 13 -0.45 7.21 14.64
CA GLY A 13 -0.50 5.91 13.97
C GLY A 13 0.82 5.50 13.30
N TYR A 14 0.76 5.15 12.00
CA TYR A 14 1.92 4.63 11.27
C TYR A 14 3.05 5.65 11.10
N GLY A 15 2.74 6.94 10.99
CA GLY A 15 3.76 7.99 10.95
C GLY A 15 4.62 8.02 12.23
N GLY A 16 3.99 7.82 13.39
CA GLY A 16 4.71 7.67 14.65
C GLY A 16 5.60 6.43 14.68
N THR A 17 5.14 5.30 14.16
CA THR A 17 5.95 4.07 14.06
C THR A 17 7.22 4.28 13.22
N VAL A 18 7.08 4.93 12.06
CA VAL A 18 8.24 5.25 11.20
C VAL A 18 9.20 6.20 11.91
N LEU A 19 8.67 7.23 12.55
CA LEU A 19 9.48 8.21 13.27
C LEU A 19 10.20 7.59 14.49
N GLN A 20 9.54 6.68 15.20
CA GLN A 20 10.15 5.91 16.28
C GLN A 20 11.32 5.07 15.80
N GLU A 21 11.16 4.33 14.69
CA GLU A 21 12.23 3.53 14.10
C GLU A 21 13.44 4.42 13.69
N ILE A 22 13.18 5.62 13.17
CA ILE A 22 14.22 6.60 12.84
C ILE A 22 15.00 7.01 14.08
N PHE A 23 14.32 7.29 15.21
CA PHE A 23 14.96 7.66 16.47
C PHE A 23 15.78 6.50 17.06
N GLU A 24 15.23 5.28 17.06
CA GLU A 24 15.90 4.09 17.60
C GLU A 24 17.18 3.76 16.83
N LYS A 25 17.17 3.91 15.51
CA LYS A 25 18.35 3.66 14.67
C LYS A 25 19.40 4.76 14.75
N SER A 26 19.16 5.86 15.47
CA SER A 26 20.10 6.99 15.68
C SER A 26 20.74 7.50 14.39
N LEU A 27 19.97 7.62 13.34
CA LEU A 27 20.46 7.85 11.99
C LEU A 27 20.85 9.32 11.75
N GLN A 28 21.89 9.52 10.96
CA GLN A 28 22.53 10.81 10.73
C GLN A 28 22.32 11.32 9.29
N GLY A 29 22.62 12.60 9.08
CA GLY A 29 22.62 13.20 7.76
C GLY A 29 21.30 13.88 7.36
N PHE A 30 20.40 14.10 8.31
CA PHE A 30 19.21 14.91 8.17
C PHE A 30 18.91 15.62 9.51
N GLU A 31 18.05 16.63 9.44
CA GLU A 31 17.53 17.40 10.56
C GLU A 31 16.01 17.44 10.48
N ILE A 32 15.33 17.09 11.55
CA ILE A 32 13.86 17.27 11.63
C ILE A 32 13.62 18.73 12.01
N VAL A 33 13.18 19.53 11.03
CA VAL A 33 12.96 20.97 11.21
C VAL A 33 11.54 21.31 11.68
N SER A 34 10.58 20.39 11.50
CA SER A 34 9.22 20.55 12.00
C SER A 34 8.43 19.25 12.03
N VAL A 35 7.39 19.27 12.86
CA VAL A 35 6.31 18.29 12.88
C VAL A 35 4.99 19.01 12.68
N VAL A 36 4.13 18.49 11.82
CA VAL A 36 2.80 19.02 11.53
C VAL A 36 1.75 17.97 11.88
N ASP A 37 1.06 18.14 13.00
CA ASP A 37 -0.04 17.25 13.41
C ASP A 37 -0.88 17.97 14.46
N PRO A 38 -2.17 18.27 14.22
CA PRO A 38 -3.05 18.93 15.19
C PRO A 38 -3.30 18.10 16.46
N TYR A 39 -2.93 16.82 16.44
CA TYR A 39 -3.06 15.87 17.56
C TYR A 39 -1.72 15.23 17.92
N ALA A 40 -0.62 15.97 17.75
CA ALA A 40 0.73 15.47 18.01
C ALA A 40 0.89 14.88 19.43
N ASP A 41 0.17 15.42 20.42
CA ASP A 41 0.12 14.96 21.81
C ASP A 41 -0.35 13.50 21.97
N ARG A 42 -1.01 12.94 20.97
CA ARG A 42 -1.45 11.52 20.93
C ARG A 42 -0.45 10.57 20.30
N SER A 43 0.65 11.09 19.77
CA SER A 43 1.68 10.28 19.14
C SER A 43 2.54 9.55 20.17
N ILE A 44 2.92 8.31 19.85
CA ILE A 44 3.92 7.55 20.61
C ILE A 44 5.30 8.23 20.63
N CYS A 45 5.56 9.14 19.69
CA CYS A 45 6.81 9.91 19.58
C CYS A 45 6.75 11.29 20.19
N TYR A 46 5.62 11.70 20.79
CA TYR A 46 5.42 13.07 21.26
C TYR A 46 6.52 13.55 22.21
N ASP A 47 6.81 12.78 23.26
CA ASP A 47 7.85 13.11 24.23
C ASP A 47 9.24 13.27 23.61
N ALA A 48 9.57 12.43 22.63
CA ALA A 48 10.84 12.50 21.91
C ALA A 48 10.92 13.79 21.08
N VAL A 49 9.86 14.13 20.35
CA VAL A 49 9.75 15.37 19.56
C VAL A 49 9.90 16.60 20.46
N CYS A 50 9.22 16.62 21.60
CA CYS A 50 9.33 17.71 22.57
C CYS A 50 10.75 17.85 23.15
N LYS A 51 11.39 16.73 23.52
CA LYS A 51 12.78 16.73 24.05
C LYS A 51 13.81 17.22 23.03
N MET A 52 13.56 17.00 21.75
CA MET A 52 14.41 17.51 20.66
C MET A 52 14.19 19.00 20.36
N GLY A 53 13.16 19.62 20.95
CA GLY A 53 12.82 21.02 20.69
C GLY A 53 12.34 21.30 19.27
N VAL A 54 11.81 20.29 18.57
CA VAL A 54 11.33 20.42 17.18
C VAL A 54 10.05 21.28 17.17
N PRO A 55 9.97 22.34 16.34
CA PRO A 55 8.77 23.14 16.17
C PRO A 55 7.57 22.29 15.72
N GLN A 56 6.40 22.56 16.32
CA GLN A 56 5.15 21.82 16.03
C GLN A 56 4.10 22.79 15.50
N TYR A 57 3.36 22.35 14.47
CA TYR A 57 2.34 23.12 13.78
C TYR A 57 1.06 22.31 13.61
N ASN A 58 -0.08 22.99 13.50
CA ASN A 58 -1.37 22.33 13.23
C ASN A 58 -1.60 22.07 11.75
N SER A 59 -0.95 22.86 10.88
CA SER A 59 -1.07 22.71 9.43
C SER A 59 0.26 23.03 8.70
N MET A 60 0.38 22.57 7.44
CA MET A 60 1.53 22.89 6.61
C MET A 60 1.59 24.38 6.27
N GLU A 61 0.44 25.05 6.12
CA GLU A 61 0.33 26.47 5.87
C GLU A 61 0.93 27.29 7.03
N GLU A 62 0.65 26.90 8.28
CA GLU A 62 1.27 27.53 9.46
C GLU A 62 2.79 27.34 9.42
N MET A 63 3.28 26.12 9.18
CA MET A 63 4.71 25.82 9.07
C MET A 63 5.40 26.69 8.01
N TYR A 64 4.84 26.78 6.80
CA TYR A 64 5.43 27.56 5.73
C TYR A 64 5.36 29.08 5.99
N LYS A 65 4.30 29.56 6.64
CA LYS A 65 4.16 30.95 7.04
C LYS A 65 5.24 31.40 8.04
N GLU A 66 5.70 30.50 8.90
CA GLU A 66 6.84 30.72 9.79
C GLU A 66 8.20 30.59 9.12
N GLY A 67 8.23 30.40 7.78
CA GLY A 67 9.46 30.35 7.00
C GLY A 67 10.21 29.03 7.07
N ILE A 68 9.59 27.96 7.54
CA ILE A 68 10.20 26.62 7.56
C ILE A 68 10.11 26.02 6.15
N LEU A 69 11.27 25.77 5.52
CA LEU A 69 11.40 25.25 4.17
C LEU A 69 12.16 23.91 4.18
N PRO A 70 11.46 22.78 4.36
CA PRO A 70 12.06 21.45 4.31
C PRO A 70 12.47 21.07 2.88
N GLU A 71 13.49 20.25 2.72
CA GLU A 71 13.88 19.63 1.46
C GLU A 71 13.11 18.34 1.17
N LEU A 72 12.60 17.68 2.27
CA LEU A 72 11.74 16.51 2.23
C LEU A 72 10.57 16.68 3.19
N VAL A 73 9.37 16.47 2.70
CA VAL A 73 8.14 16.36 3.52
C VAL A 73 7.70 14.90 3.55
N VAL A 74 7.61 14.33 4.75
CA VAL A 74 7.11 12.97 4.99
C VAL A 74 5.65 13.07 5.41
N ILE A 75 4.73 12.56 4.58
CA ILE A 75 3.28 12.64 4.79
C ILE A 75 2.75 11.27 5.20
N ALA A 76 2.18 11.17 6.40
CA ALA A 76 1.56 9.95 6.94
C ALA A 76 0.19 10.24 7.59
N THR A 77 -0.53 11.17 7.01
CA THR A 77 -1.90 11.54 7.38
C THR A 77 -2.93 10.57 6.79
N PRO A 78 -4.24 10.69 7.13
CA PRO A 78 -5.29 9.98 6.42
C PRO A 78 -5.35 10.34 4.92
N ILE A 79 -5.68 9.33 4.10
CA ILE A 79 -5.64 9.39 2.61
C ILE A 79 -6.33 10.62 2.00
N GLN A 80 -7.41 11.13 2.60
CA GLN A 80 -8.14 12.28 2.10
C GLN A 80 -7.35 13.59 2.09
N TYR A 81 -6.20 13.64 2.75
CA TYR A 81 -5.31 14.81 2.81
C TYR A 81 -4.07 14.68 1.92
N HIS A 82 -3.77 13.47 1.41
CA HIS A 82 -2.53 13.19 0.70
C HIS A 82 -2.34 14.13 -0.50
N THR A 83 -3.32 14.23 -1.38
CA THR A 83 -3.25 15.04 -2.61
C THR A 83 -2.94 16.50 -2.31
N GLU A 84 -3.70 17.13 -1.40
CA GLU A 84 -3.52 18.54 -1.05
C GLU A 84 -2.16 18.80 -0.39
N GLN A 85 -1.71 17.89 0.49
CA GLN A 85 -0.43 18.01 1.17
C GLN A 85 0.75 17.77 0.24
N ILE A 86 0.65 16.84 -0.72
CA ILE A 86 1.67 16.65 -1.77
C ILE A 86 1.78 17.92 -2.61
N LEU A 87 0.66 18.47 -3.08
CA LEU A 87 0.66 19.71 -3.88
C LEU A 87 1.29 20.87 -3.12
N CYS A 88 0.89 21.08 -1.86
CA CYS A 88 1.45 22.12 -1.00
C CYS A 88 2.98 21.97 -0.83
N ALA A 89 3.49 20.76 -0.59
CA ALA A 89 4.91 20.52 -0.46
C ALA A 89 5.68 20.82 -1.76
N LEU A 90 5.16 20.39 -2.91
CA LEU A 90 5.75 20.63 -4.22
C LEU A 90 5.77 22.12 -4.59
N GLU A 91 4.71 22.87 -4.27
CA GLU A 91 4.62 24.33 -4.47
C GLU A 91 5.69 25.10 -3.69
N HIS A 92 6.06 24.59 -2.50
CA HIS A 92 7.12 25.17 -1.68
C HIS A 92 8.49 24.57 -1.96
N GLY A 93 8.65 23.78 -3.03
CA GLY A 93 9.93 23.29 -3.51
C GLY A 93 10.51 22.11 -2.72
N ALA A 94 9.71 21.40 -1.94
CA ALA A 94 10.11 20.18 -1.23
C ALA A 94 9.92 18.92 -2.07
N ASN A 95 10.76 17.90 -1.88
CA ASN A 95 10.47 16.54 -2.26
C ASN A 95 9.48 15.92 -1.29
N VAL A 96 8.78 14.87 -1.71
CA VAL A 96 7.73 14.25 -0.89
C VAL A 96 7.98 12.75 -0.73
N LEU A 97 7.78 12.24 0.48
CA LEU A 97 7.49 10.83 0.76
C LEU A 97 6.09 10.76 1.36
N CYS A 98 5.13 10.28 0.61
CA CYS A 98 3.74 10.14 1.06
C CYS A 98 3.42 8.67 1.32
N GLU A 99 2.69 8.37 2.41
CA GLU A 99 2.18 7.02 2.67
C GLU A 99 1.20 6.56 1.58
N LYS A 100 1.06 5.25 1.50
CA LYS A 100 0.16 4.59 0.55
C LYS A 100 -1.31 4.59 1.07
N PRO A 101 -2.28 4.55 0.15
CA PRO A 101 -2.19 4.80 -1.28
C PRO A 101 -1.95 6.29 -1.56
N VAL A 102 -1.44 6.62 -2.75
CA VAL A 102 -1.15 8.03 -3.07
C VAL A 102 -2.39 8.92 -2.99
N THR A 103 -3.54 8.41 -3.44
CA THR A 103 -4.86 9.03 -3.38
C THR A 103 -5.95 7.96 -3.45
N GLY A 104 -7.18 8.30 -3.08
CA GLY A 104 -8.39 7.48 -3.30
C GLY A 104 -9.13 7.82 -4.59
N ASP A 105 -8.70 8.87 -5.31
CA ASP A 105 -9.35 9.33 -6.53
C ASP A 105 -8.37 9.33 -7.72
N LYS A 106 -8.70 8.58 -8.77
CA LYS A 106 -7.88 8.51 -9.99
C LYS A 106 -7.69 9.86 -10.68
N GLU A 107 -8.65 10.79 -10.53
CA GLU A 107 -8.59 12.11 -11.16
C GLU A 107 -7.45 12.97 -10.57
N ASP A 108 -7.03 12.71 -9.33
CA ASP A 108 -5.92 13.40 -8.69
C ASP A 108 -4.57 13.05 -9.34
N ILE A 109 -4.44 11.88 -9.98
CA ILE A 109 -3.17 11.40 -10.53
C ILE A 109 -2.60 12.40 -11.56
N ALA A 110 -3.42 12.85 -12.50
CA ALA A 110 -2.98 13.79 -13.53
C ALA A 110 -2.50 15.12 -12.93
N ILE A 111 -3.16 15.60 -11.89
CA ILE A 111 -2.82 16.86 -11.19
C ILE A 111 -1.47 16.69 -10.46
N LEU A 112 -1.28 15.55 -9.79
CA LEU A 112 -0.03 15.24 -9.09
C LEU A 112 1.16 15.09 -10.05
N GLU A 113 0.97 14.41 -11.19
CA GLU A 113 2.01 14.24 -12.23
C GLU A 113 2.40 15.60 -12.84
N GLU A 114 1.43 16.45 -13.14
CA GLU A 114 1.69 17.80 -13.69
C GLU A 114 2.48 18.65 -12.68
N MET A 115 2.07 18.66 -11.41
CA MET A 115 2.76 19.45 -10.37
C MET A 115 4.15 18.89 -10.07
N GLN A 116 4.32 17.57 -10.02
CA GLN A 116 5.65 16.95 -9.88
C GLN A 116 6.59 17.41 -11.00
N LYS A 117 6.12 17.38 -12.24
CA LYS A 117 6.89 17.83 -13.41
C LYS A 117 7.23 19.32 -13.32
N LYS A 118 6.28 20.16 -12.92
CA LYS A 118 6.45 21.61 -12.79
C LYS A 118 7.46 21.99 -11.70
N SER A 119 7.39 21.34 -10.56
CA SER A 119 8.29 21.61 -9.41
C SER A 119 9.71 21.10 -9.63
N GLY A 120 9.89 20.08 -10.49
CA GLY A 120 11.16 19.36 -10.68
C GLY A 120 11.61 18.55 -9.46
N LYS A 121 10.66 18.29 -8.51
CA LYS A 121 10.87 17.47 -7.31
C LYS A 121 10.29 16.09 -7.52
N PHE A 122 10.69 15.10 -6.73
CA PHE A 122 10.07 13.79 -6.75
C PHE A 122 8.96 13.68 -5.71
N VAL A 123 8.01 12.77 -6.00
CA VAL A 123 7.01 12.26 -5.06
C VAL A 123 7.22 10.76 -4.93
N ALA A 124 7.66 10.33 -3.76
CA ALA A 124 7.84 8.93 -3.39
C ALA A 124 6.59 8.44 -2.63
N ILE A 125 6.13 7.22 -2.91
CA ILE A 125 4.95 6.62 -2.29
C ILE A 125 5.33 5.43 -1.42
N GLY A 126 4.77 5.34 -0.23
CA GLY A 126 5.16 4.48 0.87
C GLY A 126 4.89 2.96 0.70
N TYR A 127 4.90 2.43 -0.53
CA TYR A 127 4.88 0.98 -0.76
C TYR A 127 6.23 0.37 -0.38
N GLN A 128 6.42 0.09 0.91
CA GLN A 128 7.71 -0.27 1.51
C GLN A 128 8.47 -1.39 0.80
N TRP A 129 7.76 -2.40 0.26
CA TRP A 129 8.40 -3.50 -0.47
C TRP A 129 9.14 -3.01 -1.72
N SER A 130 8.62 -2.00 -2.42
CA SER A 130 9.28 -1.44 -3.61
C SER A 130 10.64 -0.80 -3.31
N TYR A 131 10.94 -0.49 -2.06
CA TYR A 131 12.23 0.05 -1.63
C TYR A 131 13.20 -1.02 -1.11
N SER A 132 12.73 -2.25 -0.87
CA SER A 132 13.55 -3.32 -0.31
C SER A 132 14.52 -3.92 -1.33
N CYS A 133 15.72 -4.28 -0.88
CA CYS A 133 16.72 -4.95 -1.72
C CYS A 133 16.21 -6.27 -2.33
N PRO A 134 15.48 -7.15 -1.61
CA PRO A 134 14.89 -8.35 -2.17
C PRO A 134 14.00 -8.09 -3.38
N ILE A 135 13.05 -7.17 -3.27
CA ILE A 135 12.11 -6.82 -4.36
C ILE A 135 12.85 -6.16 -5.53
N GLN A 136 13.79 -5.26 -5.25
CA GLN A 136 14.57 -4.62 -6.31
C GLN A 136 15.43 -5.61 -7.09
N LYS A 137 16.05 -6.60 -6.42
CA LYS A 137 16.81 -7.67 -7.05
C LYS A 137 15.91 -8.58 -7.87
N LEU A 138 14.75 -8.97 -7.31
CA LEU A 138 13.74 -9.77 -8.01
C LEU A 138 13.25 -9.07 -9.27
N LYS A 139 12.87 -7.79 -9.17
CA LYS A 139 12.38 -7.01 -10.32
C LYS A 139 13.42 -6.94 -11.44
N LYS A 140 14.70 -6.70 -11.11
CA LYS A 140 15.80 -6.72 -12.08
C LYS A 140 15.95 -8.06 -12.78
N ASP A 141 15.86 -9.17 -12.05
CA ASP A 141 15.94 -10.52 -12.62
C ASP A 141 14.75 -10.82 -13.55
N ILE A 142 13.53 -10.37 -13.20
CA ILE A 142 12.35 -10.47 -14.07
C ILE A 142 12.54 -9.64 -15.33
N MET A 143 12.95 -8.37 -15.22
CA MET A 143 13.21 -7.48 -16.35
C MET A 143 14.33 -8.01 -17.27
N ALA A 144 15.34 -8.68 -16.73
CA ALA A 144 16.40 -9.32 -17.47
C ALA A 144 15.96 -10.61 -18.19
N GLY A 145 14.68 -11.03 -18.04
CA GLY A 145 14.13 -12.23 -18.69
C GLY A 145 14.57 -13.55 -18.07
N LYS A 146 15.12 -13.55 -16.86
CA LYS A 146 15.58 -14.75 -16.15
C LYS A 146 14.47 -15.81 -16.03
N TYR A 147 13.25 -15.37 -15.75
CA TYR A 147 12.09 -16.24 -15.59
C TYR A 147 11.26 -16.40 -16.90
N GLY A 148 11.60 -15.70 -17.98
CA GLY A 148 10.79 -15.63 -19.20
C GLY A 148 9.53 -14.79 -19.02
N GLN A 149 8.51 -15.00 -19.87
CA GLN A 149 7.25 -14.25 -19.78
C GLN A 149 6.44 -14.68 -18.56
N ALA A 150 5.81 -13.70 -17.90
CA ALA A 150 4.85 -13.96 -16.84
C ALA A 150 3.60 -14.65 -17.40
N LYS A 151 3.05 -15.61 -16.67
CA LYS A 151 1.84 -16.35 -17.02
C LYS A 151 0.70 -16.10 -16.08
N PHE A 152 0.94 -16.31 -14.78
CA PHE A 152 -0.08 -16.20 -13.75
C PHE A 152 0.53 -15.76 -12.42
N LEU A 153 -0.02 -14.69 -11.83
CA LEU A 153 0.40 -14.18 -10.54
C LEU A 153 -0.76 -14.27 -9.55
N LYS A 154 -0.57 -14.95 -8.41
CA LYS A 154 -1.62 -15.01 -7.38
C LYS A 154 -1.10 -14.67 -6.00
N GLY A 155 -1.96 -14.03 -5.20
CA GLY A 155 -1.71 -13.65 -3.81
C GLY A 155 -2.90 -13.93 -2.92
N LEU A 156 -2.62 -14.27 -1.65
CA LEU A 156 -3.61 -14.59 -0.62
C LEU A 156 -3.23 -13.88 0.67
N VAL A 157 -4.22 -13.23 1.32
CA VAL A 157 -4.08 -12.62 2.65
C VAL A 157 -5.40 -12.65 3.39
N PHE A 158 -5.43 -13.22 4.59
CA PHE A 158 -6.58 -13.10 5.50
C PHE A 158 -6.15 -12.41 6.78
N TRP A 159 -6.61 -11.18 6.96
CA TRP A 159 -6.35 -10.37 8.15
C TRP A 159 -7.68 -9.97 8.81
N PRO A 160 -8.29 -10.82 9.62
CA PRO A 160 -9.54 -10.49 10.32
C PRO A 160 -9.44 -9.15 11.03
N ARG A 161 -10.50 -8.33 10.93
CA ARG A 161 -10.61 -7.04 11.61
C ARG A 161 -11.85 -7.02 12.49
N ASN A 162 -11.66 -6.58 13.72
CA ASN A 162 -12.75 -6.42 14.68
C ASN A 162 -13.62 -5.19 14.33
N LYS A 163 -14.81 -5.12 14.89
CA LYS A 163 -15.75 -4.01 14.67
C LYS A 163 -15.16 -2.65 15.12
N SER A 164 -14.32 -2.65 16.15
CA SER A 164 -13.70 -1.43 16.67
C SER A 164 -12.70 -0.84 15.68
N TYR A 165 -12.08 -1.65 14.83
CA TYR A 165 -11.23 -1.17 13.73
C TYR A 165 -11.99 -0.23 12.78
N PHE A 166 -13.23 -0.55 12.42
CA PHE A 166 -14.05 0.26 11.53
C PHE A 166 -14.70 1.47 12.23
N LYS A 167 -14.77 1.46 13.57
CA LYS A 167 -15.36 2.54 14.39
C LYS A 167 -14.35 3.55 14.95
N ARG A 168 -13.09 3.47 14.54
CA ARG A 168 -12.05 4.38 15.04
C ARG A 168 -12.38 5.85 14.77
N SER A 169 -11.90 6.73 15.66
CA SER A 169 -12.28 8.15 15.75
C SER A 169 -12.01 8.98 14.48
N THR A 170 -11.16 8.52 13.60
CA THR A 170 -10.84 9.17 12.31
C THR A 170 -11.96 9.06 11.27
N GLY A 171 -12.93 8.15 11.45
CA GLY A 171 -14.19 8.09 10.69
C GLY A 171 -14.06 7.75 9.20
N TRP A 172 -12.88 7.34 8.72
CA TRP A 172 -12.63 7.06 7.29
C TRP A 172 -12.63 5.55 6.96
N ALA A 173 -12.48 4.68 7.98
CA ALA A 173 -12.37 3.24 7.76
C ALA A 173 -13.63 2.65 7.12
N GLY A 174 -13.47 1.93 6.01
CA GLY A 174 -14.56 1.30 5.26
C GLY A 174 -15.43 2.26 4.46
N LYS A 175 -15.06 3.54 4.30
CA LYS A 175 -15.83 4.56 3.60
C LYS A 175 -15.41 4.72 2.14
N ILE A 176 -16.36 5.13 1.28
CA ILE A 176 -16.08 5.54 -0.11
C ILE A 176 -15.64 7.01 -0.13
N TYR A 177 -16.29 7.85 0.68
CA TYR A 177 -15.96 9.26 0.83
C TYR A 177 -15.64 9.58 2.29
N ALA A 178 -14.62 10.41 2.51
CA ALA A 178 -14.34 10.99 3.81
C ALA A 178 -15.35 12.08 4.19
N SER A 179 -15.37 12.52 5.45
CA SER A 179 -16.28 13.56 5.95
C SER A 179 -16.13 14.91 5.25
N ASN A 180 -14.94 15.19 4.67
CA ASN A 180 -14.69 16.39 3.85
C ASN A 180 -15.08 16.22 2.37
N GLY A 181 -15.77 15.14 2.01
CA GLY A 181 -16.24 14.86 0.65
C GLY A 181 -15.18 14.30 -0.31
N LYS A 182 -13.94 14.13 0.13
CA LYS A 182 -12.89 13.53 -0.71
C LYS A 182 -13.11 12.02 -0.87
N LYS A 183 -12.93 11.52 -2.09
CA LYS A 183 -12.99 10.10 -2.40
C LYS A 183 -11.78 9.39 -1.81
N ILE A 184 -12.00 8.30 -1.08
CA ILE A 184 -10.96 7.50 -0.41
C ILE A 184 -11.04 6.02 -0.74
N CYS A 185 -12.22 5.49 -1.03
CA CYS A 185 -12.46 4.08 -1.37
C CYS A 185 -11.75 3.12 -0.42
N ASP A 186 -11.85 3.34 0.91
CA ASP A 186 -11.14 2.53 1.90
C ASP A 186 -11.71 1.11 1.96
N SER A 187 -11.16 0.24 1.13
CA SER A 187 -11.45 -1.20 1.11
C SER A 187 -10.23 -2.01 1.51
N ILE A 188 -10.44 -3.30 1.75
CA ILE A 188 -9.33 -4.22 2.04
C ILE A 188 -8.24 -4.15 0.95
N VAL A 189 -8.60 -4.02 -0.34
CA VAL A 189 -7.66 -3.95 -1.46
C VAL A 189 -6.95 -2.59 -1.54
N ASN A 190 -7.62 -1.50 -1.13
CA ASN A 190 -7.03 -0.16 -1.19
C ASN A 190 -6.16 0.19 0.03
N ASN A 191 -6.36 -0.47 1.16
CA ASN A 191 -5.63 -0.14 2.39
C ASN A 191 -4.78 -1.31 2.90
N ALA A 192 -5.41 -2.29 3.57
CA ALA A 192 -4.67 -3.32 4.31
C ALA A 192 -3.81 -4.19 3.39
N THR A 193 -4.34 -4.59 2.24
CA THR A 193 -3.66 -5.48 1.29
C THR A 193 -3.15 -4.77 0.03
N ALA A 194 -3.16 -3.43 0.02
CA ALA A 194 -2.69 -2.62 -1.10
C ALA A 194 -1.24 -2.92 -1.51
N HIS A 195 -0.38 -3.30 -0.57
CA HIS A 195 1.01 -3.69 -0.84
C HIS A 195 1.10 -4.88 -1.80
N TYR A 196 0.19 -5.85 -1.70
CA TYR A 196 0.28 -7.11 -2.45
C TYR A 196 -0.21 -6.95 -3.88
N ILE A 197 -1.31 -6.22 -4.12
CA ILE A 197 -1.70 -5.88 -5.49
C ILE A 197 -0.67 -4.95 -6.13
N HIS A 198 -0.18 -3.94 -5.41
CA HIS A 198 0.88 -3.07 -5.91
C HIS A 198 2.12 -3.87 -6.29
N ASN A 199 2.56 -4.82 -5.46
CA ASN A 199 3.73 -5.67 -5.75
C ASN A 199 3.56 -6.49 -7.04
N MET A 200 2.37 -7.04 -7.32
CA MET A 200 2.10 -7.74 -8.57
C MET A 200 2.27 -6.81 -9.78
N LEU A 201 1.67 -5.60 -9.71
CA LEU A 201 1.75 -4.61 -10.79
C LEU A 201 3.18 -4.08 -10.94
N TYR A 202 3.87 -3.81 -9.83
CA TYR A 202 5.21 -3.26 -9.78
C TYR A 202 6.26 -4.20 -10.37
N LEU A 203 6.22 -5.49 -10.00
CA LEU A 203 7.21 -6.47 -10.49
C LEU A 203 7.16 -6.69 -11.99
N LEU A 204 6.01 -6.48 -12.64
CA LEU A 204 5.85 -6.59 -14.10
C LEU A 204 6.04 -5.26 -14.84
N GLY A 205 6.29 -4.15 -14.15
CA GLY A 205 6.62 -2.87 -14.78
C GLY A 205 7.87 -2.98 -15.67
N LYS A 206 7.87 -2.22 -16.77
CA LYS A 206 8.94 -2.23 -17.77
C LYS A 206 10.26 -1.59 -17.33
N ASP A 207 10.17 -0.68 -16.33
CA ASP A 207 11.30 0.03 -15.74
C ASP A 207 11.34 -0.19 -14.23
N THR A 208 12.45 0.09 -13.58
CA THR A 208 12.64 -0.11 -12.13
C THR A 208 11.70 0.72 -11.27
N ASP A 209 11.16 1.82 -11.81
CA ASP A 209 10.30 2.80 -11.15
C ASP A 209 8.88 2.86 -11.74
N SER A 210 8.45 1.83 -12.48
CA SER A 210 7.11 1.74 -13.07
C SER A 210 6.36 0.48 -12.66
N SER A 211 5.04 0.49 -12.80
CA SER A 211 4.13 -0.66 -12.68
C SER A 211 3.49 -0.98 -14.02
N MET A 212 3.02 -2.22 -14.20
CA MET A 212 2.24 -2.64 -15.36
C MET A 212 0.75 -2.48 -15.07
N ALA A 213 0.00 -1.93 -16.02
CA ALA A 213 -1.44 -1.76 -15.89
C ALA A 213 -2.19 -3.09 -15.88
N ALA A 214 -3.29 -3.13 -15.11
CA ALA A 214 -4.26 -4.21 -15.14
C ALA A 214 -5.45 -3.87 -16.03
N LYS A 215 -5.95 -4.87 -16.76
CA LYS A 215 -7.14 -4.84 -17.62
C LYS A 215 -8.16 -5.87 -17.16
N ASP A 216 -9.39 -5.78 -17.66
CA ASP A 216 -10.44 -6.80 -17.50
C ASP A 216 -10.62 -7.25 -16.04
N VAL A 217 -10.68 -6.28 -15.11
CA VAL A 217 -10.79 -6.54 -13.67
C VAL A 217 -12.18 -7.06 -13.34
N LYS A 218 -12.28 -8.33 -13.01
CA LYS A 218 -13.50 -9.03 -12.57
C LYS A 218 -13.35 -9.48 -11.11
N ALA A 219 -14.36 -9.22 -10.29
CA ALA A 219 -14.27 -9.53 -8.87
C ALA A 219 -15.58 -9.99 -8.24
N THR A 220 -15.48 -10.86 -7.27
CA THR A 220 -16.52 -11.07 -6.26
C THR A 220 -16.15 -10.24 -5.04
N LEU A 221 -16.98 -9.23 -4.73
CA LEU A 221 -16.79 -8.31 -3.61
C LEU A 221 -17.87 -8.57 -2.56
N LEU A 222 -17.46 -8.90 -1.33
CA LEU A 222 -18.39 -9.13 -0.22
C LEU A 222 -18.24 -8.04 0.85
N ARG A 223 -19.37 -7.72 1.47
CA ARG A 223 -19.48 -6.86 2.62
C ARG A 223 -20.13 -7.60 3.77
N VAL A 224 -19.39 -7.79 4.84
CA VAL A 224 -19.81 -8.46 6.08
C VAL A 224 -19.95 -7.44 7.21
N ASN A 225 -19.00 -6.52 7.33
CA ASN A 225 -19.04 -5.45 8.30
C ASN A 225 -19.95 -4.29 7.86
N ASP A 226 -20.35 -3.46 8.83
CA ASP A 226 -21.14 -2.24 8.58
C ASP A 226 -20.27 -1.12 8.00
N ILE A 227 -19.93 -1.24 6.72
CA ILE A 227 -19.04 -0.35 5.96
C ILE A 227 -19.69 -0.01 4.59
N GLU A 228 -19.18 1.01 3.91
CA GLU A 228 -19.66 1.39 2.57
C GLU A 228 -18.98 0.59 1.45
N THR A 229 -17.73 0.17 1.68
CA THR A 229 -16.92 -0.58 0.74
C THR A 229 -17.08 -2.10 0.94
N PHE A 230 -16.07 -2.88 0.66
CA PHE A 230 -16.03 -4.33 0.85
C PHE A 230 -14.86 -4.74 1.73
N ASP A 231 -15.02 -5.82 2.46
CA ASP A 231 -14.03 -6.39 3.38
C ASP A 231 -13.55 -7.79 2.99
N THR A 232 -14.08 -8.32 1.89
CA THR A 232 -13.62 -9.57 1.28
C THR A 232 -13.66 -9.45 -0.23
N ALA A 233 -12.63 -9.92 -0.92
CA ALA A 233 -12.56 -9.90 -2.37
C ALA A 233 -11.80 -11.10 -2.94
N THR A 234 -12.33 -11.66 -4.03
CA THR A 234 -11.57 -12.46 -4.98
C THR A 234 -11.56 -11.70 -6.30
N VAL A 235 -10.37 -11.41 -6.83
CA VAL A 235 -10.21 -10.52 -7.99
C VAL A 235 -9.34 -11.20 -9.03
N ARG A 236 -9.89 -11.39 -10.23
CA ARG A 236 -9.17 -11.86 -11.42
C ARG A 236 -9.00 -10.70 -12.39
N PHE A 237 -7.83 -10.60 -13.00
CA PHE A 237 -7.53 -9.55 -13.95
C PHE A 237 -6.46 -10.00 -14.95
N HIS A 238 -6.30 -9.27 -16.04
CA HIS A 238 -5.21 -9.46 -16.99
C HIS A 238 -4.23 -8.29 -16.89
N PHE A 239 -2.95 -8.59 -17.01
CA PHE A 239 -1.92 -7.57 -17.24
C PHE A 239 -1.88 -7.21 -18.73
N GLU A 240 -1.32 -6.04 -19.06
CA GLU A 240 -1.18 -5.61 -20.46
C GLU A 240 -0.40 -6.58 -21.35
N ASN A 241 0.54 -7.33 -20.77
CA ASN A 241 1.32 -8.36 -21.47
C ASN A 241 0.58 -9.70 -21.65
N GLY A 242 -0.69 -9.80 -21.23
CA GLY A 242 -1.52 -10.99 -21.34
C GLY A 242 -1.39 -11.99 -20.20
N ALA A 243 -0.52 -11.76 -19.20
CA ALA A 243 -0.49 -12.59 -18.00
C ALA A 243 -1.77 -12.38 -17.18
N GLU A 244 -2.18 -13.40 -16.43
CA GLU A 244 -3.34 -13.32 -15.54
C GLU A 244 -2.92 -13.02 -14.09
N GLY A 245 -3.80 -12.36 -13.34
CA GLY A 245 -3.65 -12.11 -11.90
C GLY A 245 -4.86 -12.60 -11.10
N LEU A 246 -4.61 -13.13 -9.91
CA LEU A 246 -5.62 -13.47 -8.91
C LEU A 246 -5.21 -12.93 -7.54
N LEU A 247 -6.08 -12.14 -6.93
CA LEU A 247 -5.93 -11.67 -5.55
C LEU A 247 -7.10 -12.19 -4.71
N VAL A 248 -6.81 -12.84 -3.59
CA VAL A 248 -7.79 -13.37 -2.64
C VAL A 248 -7.53 -12.77 -1.26
N VAL A 249 -8.46 -11.96 -0.75
CA VAL A 249 -8.25 -11.23 0.51
C VAL A 249 -9.52 -11.16 1.34
N SER A 250 -9.39 -11.21 2.67
CA SER A 250 -10.53 -11.10 3.58
C SER A 250 -10.18 -10.49 4.94
N HIS A 251 -11.12 -9.70 5.49
CA HIS A 251 -11.17 -9.26 6.88
C HIS A 251 -12.19 -10.03 7.73
N SER A 252 -12.92 -10.98 7.14
CA SER A 252 -14.08 -11.63 7.76
C SER A 252 -13.98 -13.16 7.81
N THR A 253 -12.76 -13.68 7.83
CA THR A 253 -12.43 -15.10 8.05
C THR A 253 -12.22 -15.39 9.53
N LYS A 254 -12.38 -16.66 9.94
CA LYS A 254 -12.04 -17.13 11.30
C LYS A 254 -10.53 -17.20 11.49
N SER A 255 -9.82 -17.70 10.49
CA SER A 255 -8.37 -17.86 10.52
C SER A 255 -7.66 -16.62 9.96
N THR A 256 -6.48 -16.34 10.51
CA THR A 256 -5.51 -15.44 9.90
C THR A 256 -4.65 -16.25 8.93
N VAL A 257 -4.42 -15.70 7.75
CA VAL A 257 -3.42 -16.21 6.80
C VAL A 257 -2.52 -15.03 6.43
N GLU A 258 -1.27 -15.15 6.85
CA GLU A 258 -0.27 -14.14 6.52
C GLU A 258 -0.01 -14.11 5.01
N PRO A 259 0.52 -13.02 4.48
CA PRO A 259 0.68 -12.85 3.04
C PRO A 259 1.48 -13.97 2.41
N GLN A 260 0.93 -14.54 1.34
CA GLN A 260 1.62 -15.49 0.50
C GLN A 260 1.33 -15.22 -0.98
N PHE A 261 2.28 -15.53 -1.84
CA PHE A 261 2.09 -15.44 -3.27
C PHE A 261 2.83 -16.54 -4.04
N GLU A 262 2.31 -16.88 -5.21
CA GLU A 262 2.96 -17.69 -6.23
C GLU A 262 2.83 -16.99 -7.58
N TYR A 263 3.94 -16.69 -8.23
CA TYR A 263 4.02 -16.04 -9.53
C TYR A 263 4.67 -16.99 -10.52
N ALA A 264 3.88 -17.50 -11.46
CA ALA A 264 4.30 -18.46 -12.49
C ALA A 264 4.76 -17.74 -13.75
N PHE A 265 5.90 -18.17 -14.25
CA PHE A 265 6.55 -17.70 -15.47
C PHE A 265 6.84 -18.87 -16.42
N GLU A 266 7.28 -18.60 -17.65
CA GLU A 266 7.65 -19.64 -18.62
C GLU A 266 8.79 -20.55 -18.17
N LYS A 267 9.80 -19.97 -17.48
CA LYS A 267 11.04 -20.67 -17.10
C LYS A 267 11.13 -21.00 -15.61
N GLY A 268 10.06 -20.76 -14.84
CA GLY A 268 10.07 -21.03 -13.40
C GLY A 268 8.93 -20.35 -12.67
N LYS A 269 9.05 -20.29 -11.35
CA LYS A 269 8.10 -19.59 -10.47
C LYS A 269 8.80 -18.85 -9.36
N ILE A 270 8.12 -17.87 -8.80
CA ILE A 270 8.54 -17.10 -7.62
C ILE A 270 7.50 -17.35 -6.54
N VAL A 271 7.96 -17.70 -5.35
CA VAL A 271 7.11 -17.98 -4.20
C VAL A 271 7.53 -17.13 -3.01
N TYR A 272 6.56 -16.76 -2.21
CA TYR A 272 6.72 -16.11 -0.92
C TYR A 272 5.65 -16.62 0.03
N ASP A 273 6.04 -16.82 1.22
CA ASP A 273 5.14 -17.09 2.34
C ASP A 273 5.76 -16.46 3.59
N ALA A 274 4.93 -15.75 4.35
CA ALA A 274 5.39 -14.96 5.50
C ALA A 274 5.93 -15.81 6.65
N GLU A 275 5.62 -17.12 6.71
CA GLU A 275 6.16 -18.02 7.72
C GLU A 275 7.64 -18.30 7.46
N SER A 276 8.01 -18.47 6.18
CA SER A 276 9.43 -18.61 5.77
C SER A 276 10.14 -17.27 5.67
N ALA A 277 9.38 -16.17 5.60
CA ALA A 277 9.82 -14.79 5.44
C ALA A 277 10.69 -14.50 4.20
N ASP A 278 10.96 -15.48 3.33
CA ASP A 278 11.88 -15.36 2.21
C ASP A 278 11.18 -15.48 0.86
N ILE A 279 11.52 -14.58 -0.06
CA ILE A 279 11.15 -14.68 -1.46
C ILE A 279 12.15 -15.63 -2.15
N ARG A 280 11.62 -16.65 -2.82
CA ARG A 280 12.41 -17.63 -3.58
C ARG A 280 11.96 -17.75 -5.02
N GLY A 281 12.92 -17.75 -5.92
CA GLY A 281 12.71 -18.09 -7.33
C GLY A 281 13.13 -19.56 -7.57
N ILE A 282 12.28 -20.32 -8.25
CA ILE A 282 12.51 -21.74 -8.58
C ILE A 282 12.44 -21.87 -10.10
N LEU A 283 13.57 -22.16 -10.75
CA LEU A 283 13.64 -22.33 -12.19
C LEU A 283 13.27 -23.76 -12.58
N ASN A 284 12.82 -23.96 -13.84
CA ASN A 284 12.39 -25.27 -14.35
C ASN A 284 13.54 -26.30 -14.42
N ASP A 285 14.79 -25.86 -14.41
CA ASP A 285 15.97 -26.71 -14.35
C ASP A 285 16.36 -27.14 -12.92
N GLY A 286 15.57 -26.72 -11.91
CA GLY A 286 15.76 -27.03 -10.51
C GLY A 286 16.64 -26.02 -9.75
N GLN A 287 17.20 -25.01 -10.41
CA GLN A 287 17.95 -23.96 -9.72
C GLN A 287 17.02 -23.12 -8.84
N THR A 288 17.48 -22.78 -7.63
CA THR A 288 16.78 -21.87 -6.71
C THR A 288 17.57 -20.58 -6.54
N VAL A 289 16.86 -19.47 -6.48
CA VAL A 289 17.40 -18.13 -6.23
C VAL A 289 16.76 -17.58 -4.97
N GLU A 290 17.57 -17.33 -3.94
CA GLU A 290 17.12 -16.70 -2.70
C GLU A 290 17.21 -15.18 -2.85
N TYR A 291 16.09 -14.49 -2.63
CA TYR A 291 16.03 -13.02 -2.64
C TYR A 291 16.06 -12.44 -1.22
N GLY A 292 15.55 -13.18 -0.24
CA GLY A 292 15.47 -12.79 1.16
C GLY A 292 14.13 -12.17 1.56
N ASP A 293 14.07 -11.70 2.81
CA ASP A 293 12.87 -11.13 3.42
C ASP A 293 12.64 -9.68 2.94
N PRO A 294 11.48 -9.36 2.31
CA PRO A 294 11.15 -8.01 1.86
C PRO A 294 10.94 -7.00 3.01
N PHE A 295 10.83 -7.46 4.27
CA PHE A 295 10.71 -6.62 5.46
C PHE A 295 12.03 -6.40 6.20
N SER A 296 13.12 -7.08 5.81
CA SER A 296 14.41 -7.10 6.53
C SER A 296 15.03 -5.72 6.78
N GLU A 297 14.73 -4.74 5.94
CA GLU A 297 15.29 -3.38 6.05
C GLU A 297 14.44 -2.43 6.93
N GLY A 298 13.24 -2.87 7.37
CA GLY A 298 12.33 -2.11 8.22
C GLY A 298 11.47 -1.07 7.49
N ALA A 299 10.54 -0.47 8.23
CA ALA A 299 9.56 0.49 7.68
C ALA A 299 10.20 1.82 7.26
N ALA A 300 11.30 2.22 7.91
CA ALA A 300 12.01 3.45 7.63
C ALA A 300 12.92 3.39 6.38
N ASN A 301 13.13 2.20 5.77
CA ASN A 301 14.01 2.08 4.60
C ASN A 301 13.62 3.05 3.47
N LYS A 302 12.32 3.20 3.17
CA LYS A 302 11.81 4.14 2.16
C LYS A 302 12.24 5.58 2.42
N PHE A 303 12.28 6.00 3.69
CA PHE A 303 12.77 7.32 4.09
C PHE A 303 14.26 7.48 3.75
N TYR A 304 15.10 6.48 4.05
CA TYR A 304 16.54 6.56 3.70
C TYR A 304 16.78 6.60 2.21
N ARG A 305 16.01 5.82 1.44
CA ARG A 305 16.08 5.86 -0.03
C ARG A 305 15.75 7.25 -0.57
N CYS A 306 14.78 7.96 0.04
CA CYS A 306 14.48 9.34 -0.34
C CYS A 306 15.64 10.30 0.00
N LEU A 307 16.27 10.17 1.18
CA LEU A 307 17.44 10.96 1.52
C LEU A 307 18.61 10.74 0.54
N ASP A 308 18.84 9.48 0.15
CA ASP A 308 19.87 9.16 -0.84
C ASP A 308 19.55 9.74 -2.21
N SER A 309 18.28 9.70 -2.65
CA SER A 309 17.85 10.33 -3.91
C SER A 309 18.06 11.85 -3.89
N ILE A 310 17.79 12.52 -2.77
CA ILE A 310 18.08 13.96 -2.62
C ILE A 310 19.58 14.22 -2.74
N ARG A 311 20.43 13.47 -2.03
CA ARG A 311 21.91 13.61 -2.10
C ARG A 311 22.46 13.43 -3.50
N ARG A 312 21.90 12.49 -4.26
CA ARG A 312 22.29 12.19 -5.66
C ARG A 312 21.62 13.11 -6.67
N LYS A 313 20.71 13.99 -6.22
CA LYS A 313 19.90 14.87 -7.10
C LYS A 313 19.10 14.10 -8.13
N GLU A 314 18.61 12.91 -7.75
CA GLU A 314 17.75 12.08 -8.58
C GLU A 314 16.36 12.73 -8.69
N LYS A 315 15.78 12.66 -9.88
CA LYS A 315 14.41 13.15 -10.13
C LYS A 315 13.37 12.04 -10.02
N ASN A 316 13.79 10.80 -10.24
CA ASN A 316 12.96 9.61 -10.15
C ASN A 316 13.33 8.82 -8.90
N VAL A 317 12.33 8.17 -8.31
CA VAL A 317 12.47 7.32 -7.14
C VAL A 317 11.89 5.93 -7.44
N LEU A 318 12.32 4.92 -6.71
CA LEU A 318 11.92 3.52 -6.95
C LEU A 318 10.40 3.30 -6.98
N CYS A 319 9.66 4.04 -6.17
CA CYS A 319 8.21 3.99 -6.13
C CYS A 319 7.64 5.41 -6.08
N GLY A 320 7.58 6.06 -7.25
CA GLY A 320 6.95 7.36 -7.45
C GLY A 320 5.48 7.23 -7.86
N ILE A 321 4.90 8.35 -8.33
CA ILE A 321 3.52 8.38 -8.84
C ILE A 321 3.36 7.37 -9.98
N GLU A 322 4.32 7.28 -10.91
CA GLU A 322 4.30 6.36 -12.05
C GLU A 322 4.17 4.89 -11.62
N ALA A 323 4.84 4.49 -10.55
CA ALA A 323 4.72 3.13 -10.00
C ALA A 323 3.40 2.94 -9.22
N ALA A 324 2.93 3.96 -8.51
CA ALA A 324 1.79 3.86 -7.60
C ALA A 324 0.43 4.03 -8.28
N LYS A 325 0.35 4.77 -9.38
CA LYS A 325 -0.92 5.12 -10.06
C LYS A 325 -1.71 3.89 -10.52
N GLU A 326 -1.02 2.83 -10.94
CA GLU A 326 -1.70 1.63 -11.45
C GLU A 326 -2.53 0.92 -10.35
N GLN A 327 -2.11 1.00 -9.09
CA GLN A 327 -2.92 0.51 -7.97
C GLN A 327 -4.18 1.37 -7.77
N VAL A 328 -4.10 2.70 -7.92
CA VAL A 328 -5.26 3.59 -7.85
C VAL A 328 -6.24 3.29 -8.99
N TYR A 329 -5.76 3.13 -10.22
CA TYR A 329 -6.59 2.75 -11.37
C TYR A 329 -7.22 1.36 -11.20
N PHE A 330 -6.49 0.42 -10.59
CA PHE A 330 -7.01 -0.90 -10.27
C PHE A 330 -8.19 -0.82 -9.30
N VAL A 331 -8.05 -0.08 -8.21
CA VAL A 331 -9.12 0.11 -7.21
C VAL A 331 -10.32 0.84 -7.81
N ASP A 332 -10.10 1.85 -8.65
CA ASP A 332 -11.19 2.53 -9.35
C ASP A 332 -11.99 1.56 -10.24
N LYS A 333 -11.31 0.69 -11.01
CA LYS A 333 -11.95 -0.37 -11.80
C LYS A 333 -12.73 -1.36 -10.94
N LEU A 334 -12.23 -1.75 -9.76
CA LEU A 334 -12.95 -2.61 -8.83
C LEU A 334 -14.30 -2.00 -8.43
N HIS A 335 -14.31 -0.73 -8.04
CA HIS A 335 -15.53 -0.05 -7.62
C HIS A 335 -16.46 0.30 -8.78
N ALA A 336 -15.94 0.59 -9.98
CA ALA A 336 -16.74 0.98 -11.13
C ALA A 336 -17.47 -0.20 -11.81
N PHE A 337 -16.85 -1.37 -11.85
CA PHE A 337 -17.31 -2.49 -12.69
C PHE A 337 -17.81 -3.71 -11.90
N ASN A 338 -17.73 -3.70 -10.57
CA ASN A 338 -18.11 -4.84 -9.76
C ASN A 338 -19.08 -4.44 -8.65
N SER A 339 -20.20 -5.16 -8.54
CA SER A 339 -21.18 -4.92 -7.48
C SER A 339 -20.74 -5.54 -6.16
N ILE A 340 -20.89 -4.80 -5.06
CA ILE A 340 -20.67 -5.33 -3.71
C ILE A 340 -21.90 -6.13 -3.29
N LYS A 341 -21.70 -7.36 -2.82
CA LYS A 341 -22.74 -8.26 -2.33
C LYS A 341 -22.74 -8.31 -0.81
N ASN A 342 -23.93 -8.29 -0.22
CA ASN A 342 -24.08 -8.52 1.21
C ASN A 342 -24.15 -10.02 1.49
N VAL A 343 -23.55 -10.42 2.60
CA VAL A 343 -23.66 -11.79 3.11
C VAL A 343 -24.92 -11.90 3.94
N LYS A 344 -25.66 -13.03 3.80
CA LYS A 344 -26.83 -13.34 4.61
C LYS A 344 -26.51 -13.25 6.10
N LYS A 345 -27.36 -12.59 6.87
CA LYS A 345 -27.13 -12.34 8.30
C LYS A 345 -26.97 -13.63 9.12
N GLU A 346 -27.73 -14.68 8.77
CA GLU A 346 -27.66 -15.98 9.42
C GLU A 346 -26.35 -16.75 9.18
N LYS A 347 -25.56 -16.33 8.20
CA LYS A 347 -24.21 -16.87 7.92
C LYS A 347 -23.09 -16.11 8.63
N VAL A 348 -23.40 -14.95 9.21
CA VAL A 348 -22.44 -14.12 9.92
C VAL A 348 -22.47 -14.42 11.42
N GLN A 349 -21.33 -14.72 12.00
CA GLN A 349 -21.15 -14.95 13.43
C GLN A 349 -20.33 -13.83 14.05
N LEU A 350 -20.68 -13.43 15.27
CA LEU A 350 -19.86 -12.53 16.08
C LEU A 350 -18.98 -13.37 17.02
N VAL A 351 -17.67 -13.30 16.84
CA VAL A 351 -16.69 -14.00 17.68
C VAL A 351 -15.67 -12.95 18.16
N ASP A 352 -15.60 -12.72 19.46
CA ASP A 352 -14.65 -11.78 20.08
C ASP A 352 -14.53 -10.42 19.37
N ASP A 353 -15.67 -9.76 19.08
CA ASP A 353 -15.78 -8.49 18.32
C ASP A 353 -15.46 -8.59 16.81
N PHE A 354 -15.20 -9.78 16.26
CA PHE A 354 -15.02 -10.02 14.83
C PHE A 354 -16.31 -10.53 14.20
N LEU A 355 -16.70 -9.95 13.05
CA LEU A 355 -17.76 -10.53 12.21
C LEU A 355 -17.09 -11.49 11.22
N VAL A 356 -17.38 -12.77 11.38
CA VAL A 356 -16.83 -13.85 10.56
C VAL A 356 -17.92 -14.62 9.84
N VAL A 357 -17.62 -15.15 8.66
CA VAL A 357 -18.54 -15.98 7.89
C VAL A 357 -18.08 -17.43 7.94
N ASP A 358 -18.99 -18.32 8.35
CA ASP A 358 -18.65 -19.73 8.53
C ASP A 358 -18.26 -20.40 7.21
N GLY A 359 -17.10 -21.08 7.18
CA GLY A 359 -16.56 -21.75 5.99
C GLY A 359 -15.93 -20.83 4.96
N LEU A 360 -15.94 -19.50 5.15
CA LEU A 360 -15.39 -18.53 4.17
C LEU A 360 -13.88 -18.71 3.95
N ASP A 361 -13.13 -18.95 5.00
CA ASP A 361 -11.68 -19.19 4.92
C ASP A 361 -11.33 -20.42 4.09
N ILE A 362 -12.09 -21.52 4.23
CA ILE A 362 -11.92 -22.73 3.42
C ILE A 362 -12.24 -22.43 1.94
N ALA A 363 -13.39 -21.80 1.67
CA ALA A 363 -13.80 -21.47 0.31
C ALA A 363 -12.82 -20.52 -0.40
N LEU A 364 -12.27 -19.52 0.32
CA LEU A 364 -11.29 -18.62 -0.24
C LEU A 364 -9.92 -19.28 -0.48
N GLN A 365 -9.49 -20.22 0.37
CA GLN A 365 -8.29 -21.02 0.13
C GLN A 365 -8.47 -21.94 -1.09
N GLU A 366 -9.67 -22.49 -1.30
CA GLU A 366 -10.01 -23.25 -2.52
C GLU A 366 -9.98 -22.36 -3.75
N CYS A 367 -10.52 -21.13 -3.67
CA CYS A 367 -10.42 -20.15 -4.76
C CYS A 367 -8.95 -19.87 -5.14
N TYR A 368 -8.08 -19.67 -4.15
CA TYR A 368 -6.64 -19.46 -4.39
C TYR A 368 -5.97 -20.69 -4.99
N ARG A 369 -6.25 -21.90 -4.47
CA ARG A 369 -5.69 -23.17 -4.97
C ARG A 369 -6.10 -23.43 -6.42
N ASP A 370 -7.40 -23.30 -6.70
CA ASP A 370 -8.02 -23.72 -7.96
C ASP A 370 -8.13 -22.57 -8.98
N ASN A 371 -7.56 -21.39 -8.67
CA ASN A 371 -7.58 -20.18 -9.50
C ASN A 371 -9.01 -19.73 -9.87
N LYS A 372 -9.93 -19.71 -8.89
CA LYS A 372 -11.34 -19.36 -9.08
C LYS A 372 -11.71 -18.06 -8.38
N LEU A 373 -12.74 -17.38 -8.91
CA LEU A 373 -13.49 -16.38 -8.16
C LEU A 373 -14.46 -17.07 -7.22
N LEU A 374 -14.79 -16.43 -6.10
CA LEU A 374 -15.74 -17.01 -5.13
C LEU A 374 -17.12 -17.23 -5.74
N GLU A 375 -17.59 -16.37 -6.66
CA GLU A 375 -18.87 -16.53 -7.37
C GLU A 375 -18.92 -17.78 -8.28
N GLU A 376 -17.78 -18.38 -8.59
CA GLU A 376 -17.68 -19.61 -9.37
C GLU A 376 -17.80 -20.89 -8.50
N THR A 377 -18.04 -20.72 -7.18
CA THR A 377 -18.22 -21.81 -6.20
C THR A 377 -19.68 -21.98 -5.80
N ASP A 378 -20.07 -23.20 -5.39
CA ASP A 378 -21.40 -23.42 -4.85
C ASP A 378 -21.58 -22.75 -3.48
N TYR A 379 -20.52 -22.65 -2.68
CA TYR A 379 -20.52 -21.94 -1.41
C TYR A 379 -21.01 -20.49 -1.53
N PHE A 380 -20.65 -19.79 -2.61
CA PHE A 380 -21.11 -18.42 -2.83
C PHE A 380 -22.63 -18.31 -2.84
N LYS A 381 -23.34 -19.23 -3.55
CA LYS A 381 -24.80 -19.23 -3.63
C LYS A 381 -25.48 -19.43 -2.27
N GLU A 382 -24.78 -20.10 -1.36
CA GLU A 382 -25.31 -20.38 -0.01
C GLU A 382 -25.26 -19.14 0.90
N ILE A 383 -24.26 -18.27 0.71
CA ILE A 383 -23.98 -17.15 1.63
C ILE A 383 -24.53 -15.79 1.18
N ILE A 384 -24.96 -15.64 -0.08
CA ILE A 384 -25.41 -14.35 -0.64
C ILE A 384 -26.93 -14.16 -0.49
N GLU A 385 -27.34 -12.90 -0.20
CA GLU A 385 -28.73 -12.43 -0.18
C GLU A 385 -29.41 -12.53 -1.55
#